data_ebb9dca752a1ff38d0b6d5019f19c046
#
_entry.id   ebb9dca752a1ff38d0b6d5019f19c046
#
_cell.length_a   1.000
_cell.length_b   1.000
_cell.length_c   1.000
_cell.angle_alpha   90.00
_cell.angle_beta   90.00
_cell.angle_gamma   90.00
#
_symmetry.space_group_name_H-M   'P 1'
#
loop_
_entity.id
_entity.type
_entity.pdbx_description
1 polymer ?
#
loop_
_entity_poly.entity_id
_entity_poly.type
_entity_poly.pdbx_seq_one_letter_code
_entity_poly.pdbx_strand_id
1 'polypeptide(L)'
;MIAKEDNNDRMYKSCSNQDGLSGSGWWGNQPPRHHFETSGSNLAFNTPAYPYGIDYGYGMRTEIGTATFPTFESIKEFIPEKDWWPLPTDEQLKNDDDNVWNKHFFGKEASNANPVNYKNSVNTQYGESSGLEEFCEKAQMLNIEVMKGMYEAWNDKMWNDAAGLLIWMSHPAYPSFVWQTYDYYYDPTGAYWGAKKACEPLHIQWNASNNSIKVINLSLIHI
;
A
#
# COMPACT_ATOMS: atom_id res chain seq x y z
N MET A 1 -19.85 17.13 19.26
CA MET A 1 -20.31 17.86 18.07
C MET A 1 -21.07 16.94 17.14
N ILE A 2 -20.46 15.89 16.58
CA ILE A 2 -21.09 14.96 15.63
C ILE A 2 -22.42 14.34 16.17
N ALA A 3 -22.39 13.76 17.36
CA ALA A 3 -23.60 13.17 17.97
C ALA A 3 -24.75 14.17 18.16
N LYS A 4 -24.45 15.45 18.29
CA LYS A 4 -25.47 16.50 18.44
C LYS A 4 -26.10 16.89 17.10
N GLU A 5 -25.29 16.87 16.02
CA GLU A 5 -25.74 17.26 14.68
C GLU A 5 -26.38 16.10 13.90
N ASP A 6 -26.00 14.87 14.24
CA ASP A 6 -26.35 13.64 13.49
C ASP A 6 -27.29 12.71 14.27
N ASN A 7 -27.82 13.12 15.42
CA ASN A 7 -28.73 12.33 16.29
C ASN A 7 -28.23 10.90 16.61
N ASN A 8 -26.94 10.64 16.49
CA ASN A 8 -26.30 9.30 16.56
C ASN A 8 -26.79 8.31 15.50
N ASP A 9 -27.26 8.78 14.36
CA ASP A 9 -27.71 7.91 13.26
C ASP A 9 -26.56 7.19 12.56
N ARG A 10 -25.33 7.72 12.69
CA ARG A 10 -24.13 7.21 12.04
C ARG A 10 -23.06 6.83 13.05
N MET A 11 -22.38 5.75 12.75
CA MET A 11 -21.22 5.36 13.53
C MET A 11 -20.09 6.39 13.37
N TYR A 12 -19.58 6.88 14.48
CA TYR A 12 -18.42 7.74 14.53
C TYR A 12 -17.21 6.97 15.05
N LYS A 13 -16.09 7.07 14.36
CA LYS A 13 -14.82 6.51 14.76
C LYS A 13 -13.78 7.63 14.87
N SER A 14 -13.20 7.80 16.04
CA SER A 14 -12.27 8.91 16.32
C SER A 14 -10.87 8.69 15.75
N CYS A 15 -10.45 7.45 15.59
CA CYS A 15 -9.18 7.09 14.96
C CYS A 15 -9.22 5.68 14.36
N SER A 16 -8.26 5.37 13.49
CA SER A 16 -8.23 4.12 12.71
C SER A 16 -8.18 2.85 13.55
N ASN A 17 -7.49 2.86 14.69
CA ASN A 17 -7.25 1.68 15.52
C ASN A 17 -8.13 1.62 16.77
N GLN A 18 -9.23 2.36 16.82
CA GLN A 18 -10.13 2.38 17.95
C GLN A 18 -11.34 1.46 17.74
N ASP A 19 -11.84 0.88 18.84
CA ASP A 19 -13.12 0.17 18.94
C ASP A 19 -13.23 -1.16 18.18
N GLY A 20 -12.14 -1.75 17.70
CA GLY A 20 -12.10 -3.10 17.15
C GLY A 20 -12.85 -3.35 15.84
N LEU A 21 -13.53 -2.35 15.29
CA LEU A 21 -14.35 -2.50 14.07
C LEU A 21 -13.54 -2.45 12.78
N SER A 22 -12.33 -1.92 12.85
CA SER A 22 -11.44 -1.81 11.71
C SER A 22 -10.02 -1.57 12.18
N GLY A 23 -9.07 -1.76 11.31
CA GLY A 23 -7.67 -1.57 11.64
C GLY A 23 -6.92 -0.75 10.61
N SER A 24 -5.78 -0.27 11.03
CA SER A 24 -4.74 0.28 10.19
C SER A 24 -3.83 -0.87 9.69
N GLY A 25 -3.30 -0.75 8.47
CA GLY A 25 -2.42 -1.74 7.83
C GLY A 25 -3.22 -2.70 6.97
N TRP A 26 -2.60 -3.33 6.10
CA TRP A 26 -1.23 -3.77 5.84
C TRP A 26 -0.29 -2.66 5.39
N TRP A 27 0.96 -2.76 5.85
CA TRP A 27 2.01 -1.81 5.51
C TRP A 27 3.21 -2.56 4.92
N GLY A 28 3.21 -2.79 3.64
CA GLY A 28 4.33 -3.47 3.02
C GLY A 28 4.01 -4.03 1.64
N ASN A 29 5.05 -4.46 0.94
CA ASN A 29 4.99 -4.95 -0.42
C ASN A 29 4.78 -6.48 -0.42
N GLN A 30 3.69 -6.93 0.20
CA GLN A 30 3.37 -8.35 0.17
C GLN A 30 3.00 -8.79 -1.25
N PRO A 31 3.43 -9.99 -1.66
CA PRO A 31 2.91 -10.60 -2.88
C PRO A 31 1.38 -10.65 -2.87
N PRO A 32 0.69 -10.52 -4.02
CA PRO A 32 -0.76 -10.55 -4.10
C PRO A 32 -1.41 -11.71 -3.34
N ARG A 33 -0.80 -12.90 -3.38
CA ARG A 33 -1.24 -14.09 -2.65
C ARG A 33 -1.49 -13.82 -1.17
N HIS A 34 -0.61 -13.09 -0.50
CA HIS A 34 -0.73 -12.81 0.93
C HIS A 34 -1.96 -11.99 1.27
N HIS A 35 -2.39 -11.10 0.39
CA HIS A 35 -3.63 -10.35 0.61
C HIS A 35 -4.87 -11.23 0.59
N PHE A 36 -4.86 -12.34 -0.14
CA PHE A 36 -5.95 -13.32 -0.18
C PHE A 36 -5.91 -14.36 0.94
N GLU A 37 -4.72 -14.71 1.42
CA GLU A 37 -4.52 -15.72 2.47
C GLU A 37 -4.79 -15.17 3.86
N THR A 38 -4.35 -13.96 4.07
CA THR A 38 -4.42 -13.34 5.37
C THR A 38 -5.68 -12.49 5.42
N SER A 39 -6.76 -13.06 5.83
CA SER A 39 -7.99 -12.36 6.20
C SER A 39 -7.76 -11.29 7.28
N GLY A 40 -6.70 -10.54 7.16
CA GLY A 40 -6.30 -9.50 8.10
C GLY A 40 -5.93 -9.99 9.47
N SER A 41 -6.06 -11.28 9.73
CA SER A 41 -6.06 -11.74 11.09
C SER A 41 -4.70 -11.88 11.71
N ASN A 42 -3.67 -12.29 11.02
CA ASN A 42 -2.59 -12.87 11.79
C ASN A 42 -1.20 -12.27 11.64
N LEU A 43 -0.89 -11.58 10.57
CA LEU A 43 0.50 -11.16 10.36
C LEU A 43 0.80 -9.73 10.80
N ALA A 44 -0.14 -8.81 10.71
CA ALA A 44 0.08 -7.43 11.11
C ALA A 44 -0.24 -7.16 12.59
N PHE A 45 -1.11 -7.95 13.21
CA PHE A 45 -1.69 -7.66 14.53
C PHE A 45 -1.35 -8.67 15.63
N ASN A 46 -0.67 -9.77 15.33
CA ASN A 46 -0.09 -10.67 16.33
C ASN A 46 1.23 -10.11 16.90
N THR A 47 1.34 -8.81 17.00
CA THR A 47 2.45 -8.17 17.67
C THR A 47 2.08 -7.89 19.13
N PRO A 48 3.06 -7.83 20.05
CA PRO A 48 2.83 -7.47 21.45
C PRO A 48 2.11 -6.11 21.63
N ALA A 49 2.10 -5.27 20.61
CA ALA A 49 1.40 -3.99 20.62
C ALA A 49 -0.13 -4.10 20.47
N TYR A 50 -0.63 -5.28 20.05
CA TYR A 50 -2.06 -5.52 19.91
C TYR A 50 -2.44 -6.83 20.64
N PRO A 51 -2.46 -6.81 21.97
CA PRO A 51 -2.60 -8.03 22.78
C PRO A 51 -4.00 -8.63 22.82
N TYR A 52 -4.95 -8.07 22.08
CA TYR A 52 -6.37 -8.44 22.21
C TYR A 52 -6.78 -9.67 21.42
N GLY A 53 -5.88 -10.30 20.68
CA GLY A 53 -6.17 -11.56 19.98
C GLY A 53 -7.41 -11.54 19.08
N ILE A 54 -7.83 -10.35 18.66
CA ILE A 54 -9.01 -10.20 17.82
C ILE A 54 -8.59 -10.57 16.41
N ASP A 55 -9.24 -11.57 15.88
CA ASP A 55 -9.16 -11.95 14.49
C ASP A 55 -9.87 -10.88 13.66
N TYR A 56 -9.11 -9.87 13.26
CA TYR A 56 -9.65 -8.84 12.37
C TYR A 56 -9.76 -9.44 10.98
N GLY A 57 -10.95 -9.84 10.61
CA GLY A 57 -11.30 -10.16 9.24
C GLY A 57 -11.00 -9.00 8.28
N TYR A 58 -11.41 -9.10 7.04
CA TYR A 58 -11.23 -8.00 6.08
C TYR A 58 -11.94 -6.73 6.55
N GLY A 59 -13.20 -6.83 6.91
CA GLY A 59 -13.98 -5.76 7.50
C GLY A 59 -13.87 -4.44 6.72
N MET A 60 -13.92 -3.33 7.46
CA MET A 60 -13.64 -1.98 6.96
C MET A 60 -12.22 -1.58 7.35
N ARG A 61 -11.31 -1.52 6.39
CA ARG A 61 -9.96 -0.97 6.63
C ARG A 61 -9.96 0.53 6.47
N THR A 62 -9.67 1.23 7.54
CA THR A 62 -9.63 2.69 7.56
C THR A 62 -8.31 3.27 7.10
N GLU A 63 -7.27 2.44 7.09
CA GLU A 63 -5.97 2.77 6.53
C GLU A 63 -5.31 1.49 6.02
N ILE A 64 -4.95 1.45 4.76
CA ILE A 64 -4.15 0.39 4.17
C ILE A 64 -3.29 0.96 3.06
N GLY A 65 -2.06 0.51 2.94
CA GLY A 65 -1.15 1.02 1.93
C GLY A 65 0.16 0.27 1.88
N THR A 66 1.01 0.70 0.97
CA THR A 66 2.33 0.15 0.76
C THR A 66 3.32 1.25 0.43
N ALA A 67 4.61 0.97 0.58
CA ALA A 67 5.64 1.80 -0.02
C ALA A 67 5.38 1.88 -1.53
N THR A 68 5.54 3.06 -2.08
CA THR A 68 5.29 3.31 -3.49
C THR A 68 6.38 4.19 -4.05
N PHE A 69 7.13 3.66 -4.98
CA PHE A 69 8.20 4.41 -5.62
C PHE A 69 7.61 5.39 -6.65
N PRO A 70 8.05 6.65 -6.70
CA PRO A 70 7.63 7.60 -7.74
C PRO A 70 8.13 7.17 -9.12
N THR A 71 7.65 7.84 -10.15
CA THR A 71 8.19 7.69 -11.51
C THR A 71 9.62 8.22 -11.59
N PHE A 72 10.37 7.79 -12.60
CA PHE A 72 11.73 8.33 -12.81
C PHE A 72 11.72 9.83 -13.07
N GLU A 73 10.73 10.30 -13.83
CA GLU A 73 10.55 11.73 -14.13
C GLU A 73 10.40 12.54 -12.84
N SER A 74 9.60 12.07 -11.93
CA SER A 74 9.40 12.74 -10.64
C SER A 74 10.63 12.68 -9.72
N ILE A 75 11.37 11.57 -9.70
CA ILE A 75 12.58 11.45 -8.88
C ILE A 75 13.65 12.45 -9.31
N LYS A 76 13.78 12.74 -10.60
CA LYS A 76 14.72 13.73 -11.12
C LYS A 76 14.50 15.14 -10.54
N GLU A 77 13.28 15.44 -10.12
CA GLU A 77 12.94 16.76 -9.58
C GLU A 77 13.44 16.98 -8.14
N PHE A 78 13.72 15.91 -7.39
CA PHE A 78 14.08 16.05 -5.97
C PHE A 78 15.33 15.28 -5.53
N ILE A 79 15.81 14.30 -6.30
CA ILE A 79 17.09 13.62 -6.04
C ILE A 79 18.13 14.16 -7.03
N PRO A 80 19.25 14.72 -6.56
CA PRO A 80 20.34 15.16 -7.43
C PRO A 80 20.91 14.00 -8.26
N GLU A 81 21.23 14.24 -9.53
CA GLU A 81 21.74 13.23 -10.46
C GLU A 81 22.93 12.41 -9.92
N LYS A 82 23.82 13.05 -9.18
CA LYS A 82 24.98 12.40 -8.55
C LYS A 82 24.59 11.33 -7.52
N ASP A 83 23.37 11.38 -6.99
CA ASP A 83 22.85 10.50 -5.97
C ASP A 83 21.80 9.50 -6.52
N TRP A 84 21.61 9.43 -7.83
CA TRP A 84 20.62 8.54 -8.44
C TRP A 84 21.01 7.06 -8.33
N TRP A 85 22.29 6.76 -8.54
CA TRP A 85 22.75 5.38 -8.61
C TRP A 85 24.19 5.21 -8.12
N PRO A 86 24.50 4.12 -7.41
CA PRO A 86 23.58 3.06 -6.94
C PRO A 86 22.66 3.56 -5.84
N LEU A 87 21.52 2.88 -5.67
CA LEU A 87 20.65 3.16 -4.53
C LEU A 87 21.42 2.98 -3.23
N PRO A 88 21.17 3.81 -2.20
CA PRO A 88 21.91 3.71 -0.95
C PRO A 88 21.74 2.34 -0.29
N THR A 89 22.79 1.88 0.35
CA THR A 89 22.79 0.66 1.15
C THR A 89 22.05 0.87 2.46
N ASP A 90 21.62 -0.23 3.08
CA ASP A 90 20.99 -0.20 4.39
C ASP A 90 21.85 0.48 5.45
N GLU A 91 23.18 0.28 5.36
CA GLU A 91 24.12 0.88 6.28
C GLU A 91 24.21 2.40 6.09
N GLN A 92 24.25 2.87 4.86
CA GLN A 92 24.21 4.30 4.55
C GLN A 92 22.92 4.94 5.04
N LEU A 93 21.79 4.30 4.82
CA LEU A 93 20.49 4.80 5.29
C LEU A 93 20.33 4.81 6.81
N LYS A 94 21.02 3.90 7.52
CA LYS A 94 21.01 3.85 9.00
C LYS A 94 21.92 4.87 9.66
N ASN A 95 23.05 5.15 9.05
CA ASN A 95 24.14 5.88 9.69
C ASN A 95 24.33 7.32 9.19
N ASP A 96 23.63 7.71 8.14
CA ASP A 96 23.75 9.03 7.53
C ASP A 96 22.37 9.71 7.44
N ASP A 97 22.05 10.50 8.46
CA ASP A 97 20.79 11.27 8.52
C ASP A 97 20.74 12.39 7.46
N ASP A 98 21.88 12.80 6.94
CA ASP A 98 22.01 13.81 5.89
C ASP A 98 21.87 13.23 4.47
N ASN A 99 21.82 11.90 4.35
CA ASN A 99 21.60 11.26 3.06
C ASN A 99 20.30 11.78 2.42
N VAL A 100 20.38 12.21 1.15
CA VAL A 100 19.25 12.83 0.46
C VAL A 100 18.04 11.89 0.39
N TRP A 101 18.23 10.59 0.24
CA TRP A 101 17.16 9.61 0.22
C TRP A 101 16.41 9.52 1.56
N ASN A 102 17.15 9.63 2.69
CA ASN A 102 16.53 9.68 4.02
C ASN A 102 15.66 10.92 4.20
N LYS A 103 16.07 12.06 3.63
CA LYS A 103 15.27 13.31 3.67
C LYS A 103 13.93 13.18 2.93
N HIS A 104 13.81 12.21 2.04
CA HIS A 104 12.62 11.88 1.28
C HIS A 104 11.92 10.60 1.78
N PHE A 105 12.15 10.23 3.03
CA PHE A 105 11.50 9.12 3.70
C PHE A 105 11.82 7.75 3.09
N PHE A 106 13.08 7.55 2.68
CA PHE A 106 13.55 6.27 2.13
C PHE A 106 14.26 5.39 3.17
N GLY A 107 14.68 5.92 4.29
CA GLY A 107 15.51 5.24 5.29
C GLY A 107 14.79 4.85 6.58
N LYS A 108 15.51 4.94 7.68
CA LYS A 108 15.10 4.48 9.01
C LYS A 108 13.79 5.10 9.55
N GLU A 109 13.48 6.32 9.15
CA GLU A 109 12.27 7.01 9.56
C GLU A 109 11.00 6.39 8.93
N ALA A 110 11.17 5.64 7.85
CA ALA A 110 10.08 4.97 7.14
C ALA A 110 9.79 3.57 7.71
N SER A 111 9.75 3.40 9.03
CA SER A 111 9.67 2.10 9.70
C SER A 111 8.54 1.18 9.22
N ASN A 112 7.39 1.74 8.88
CA ASN A 112 6.22 0.98 8.41
C ASN A 112 6.27 0.68 6.91
N ALA A 113 6.92 1.52 6.13
CA ALA A 113 7.01 1.34 4.69
C ALA A 113 8.27 0.57 4.26
N ASN A 114 9.24 0.48 5.13
CA ASN A 114 10.51 -0.23 5.00
C ASN A 114 11.06 -0.26 3.56
N PRO A 115 11.69 0.81 3.09
CA PRO A 115 12.16 0.91 1.69
C PRO A 115 13.24 -0.10 1.34
N VAL A 116 13.95 -0.62 2.33
CA VAL A 116 14.87 -1.75 2.13
C VAL A 116 14.13 -2.98 1.66
N ASN A 117 13.03 -3.34 2.31
CA ASN A 117 12.20 -4.44 1.87
C ASN A 117 11.58 -4.17 0.50
N TYR A 118 11.24 -2.92 0.20
CA TYR A 118 10.77 -2.53 -1.11
C TYR A 118 11.80 -2.81 -2.20
N LYS A 119 13.04 -2.31 -2.03
CA LYS A 119 14.16 -2.57 -2.93
C LYS A 119 14.40 -4.07 -3.11
N ASN A 120 14.41 -4.84 -2.01
CA ASN A 120 14.59 -6.28 -2.05
C ASN A 120 13.43 -6.98 -2.79
N SER A 121 12.20 -6.51 -2.63
CA SER A 121 11.04 -7.03 -3.36
C SER A 121 11.16 -6.78 -4.86
N VAL A 122 11.57 -5.59 -5.28
CA VAL A 122 11.83 -5.27 -6.69
C VAL A 122 12.90 -6.20 -7.26
N ASN A 123 14.05 -6.30 -6.59
CA ASN A 123 15.17 -7.11 -7.07
C ASN A 123 14.84 -8.61 -7.13
N THR A 124 14.09 -9.12 -6.13
CA THR A 124 13.70 -10.53 -6.10
C THR A 124 12.72 -10.87 -7.21
N GLN A 125 11.81 -9.95 -7.52
CA GLN A 125 10.71 -10.20 -8.46
C GLN A 125 11.10 -9.94 -9.92
N TYR A 126 11.89 -8.88 -10.14
CA TYR A 126 12.22 -8.37 -11.49
C TYR A 126 13.70 -8.38 -11.81
N GLY A 127 14.55 -8.87 -10.89
CA GLY A 127 16.01 -8.85 -11.02
C GLY A 127 16.61 -7.50 -10.72
N GLU A 128 17.93 -7.50 -10.54
CA GLU A 128 18.69 -6.27 -10.27
C GLU A 128 18.66 -5.33 -11.47
N SER A 129 18.79 -4.05 -11.19
CA SER A 129 18.77 -2.98 -12.17
C SER A 129 20.18 -2.42 -12.39
N SER A 130 20.43 -1.91 -13.59
CA SER A 130 21.69 -1.27 -13.97
C SER A 130 21.72 0.24 -13.72
N GLY A 131 20.58 0.85 -13.39
CA GLY A 131 20.41 2.26 -13.15
C GLY A 131 19.08 2.61 -12.54
N LEU A 132 18.91 3.87 -12.15
CA LEU A 132 17.71 4.35 -11.48
C LEU A 132 16.46 4.25 -12.37
N GLU A 133 16.55 4.57 -13.66
CA GLU A 133 15.40 4.52 -14.59
C GLU A 133 14.84 3.11 -14.67
N GLU A 134 15.69 2.12 -14.94
CA GLU A 134 15.29 0.71 -14.96
C GLU A 134 14.69 0.26 -13.62
N PHE A 135 15.27 0.71 -12.50
CA PHE A 135 14.73 0.41 -11.18
C PHE A 135 13.33 1.01 -11.00
N CYS A 136 13.12 2.25 -11.44
CA CYS A 136 11.81 2.91 -11.38
C CYS A 136 10.76 2.17 -12.19
N GLU A 137 11.08 1.70 -13.39
CA GLU A 137 10.17 0.91 -14.22
C GLU A 137 9.73 -0.39 -13.52
N LYS A 138 10.69 -1.12 -12.98
CA LYS A 138 10.43 -2.34 -12.19
C LYS A 138 9.62 -2.03 -10.93
N ALA A 139 9.91 -0.93 -10.28
CA ALA A 139 9.18 -0.45 -9.11
C ALA A 139 7.70 -0.13 -9.45
N GLN A 140 7.43 0.47 -10.61
CA GLN A 140 6.04 0.69 -11.04
C GLN A 140 5.30 -0.64 -11.25
N MET A 141 5.95 -1.67 -11.79
CA MET A 141 5.34 -3.01 -11.92
C MET A 141 5.01 -3.60 -10.54
N LEU A 142 5.92 -3.50 -9.58
CA LEU A 142 5.65 -3.93 -8.19
C LEU A 142 4.46 -3.16 -7.59
N ASN A 143 4.42 -1.85 -7.76
CA ASN A 143 3.33 -1.01 -7.28
C ASN A 143 1.96 -1.44 -7.86
N ILE A 144 1.92 -1.77 -9.18
CA ILE A 144 0.71 -2.28 -9.84
C ILE A 144 0.25 -3.57 -9.17
N GLU A 145 1.15 -4.55 -9.04
CA GLU A 145 0.80 -5.88 -8.54
C GLU A 145 0.33 -5.85 -7.09
N VAL A 146 1.06 -5.15 -6.22
CA VAL A 146 0.73 -5.09 -4.80
C VAL A 146 -0.61 -4.39 -4.58
N MET A 147 -0.80 -3.23 -5.21
CA MET A 147 -2.03 -2.47 -5.04
C MET A 147 -3.23 -3.18 -5.66
N LYS A 148 -3.07 -3.76 -6.85
CA LYS A 148 -4.10 -4.57 -7.50
C LYS A 148 -4.50 -5.75 -6.62
N GLY A 149 -3.53 -6.53 -6.13
CA GLY A 149 -3.77 -7.68 -5.25
C GLY A 149 -4.48 -7.31 -3.95
N MET A 150 -4.14 -6.15 -3.38
CA MET A 150 -4.79 -5.61 -2.19
C MET A 150 -6.30 -5.37 -2.41
N TYR A 151 -6.66 -4.66 -3.46
CA TYR A 151 -8.08 -4.40 -3.78
C TYR A 151 -8.82 -5.66 -4.21
N GLU A 152 -8.20 -6.53 -5.01
CA GLU A 152 -8.79 -7.80 -5.44
C GLU A 152 -9.10 -8.73 -4.25
N ALA A 153 -8.25 -8.73 -3.21
CA ALA A 153 -8.51 -9.53 -2.02
C ALA A 153 -9.76 -9.05 -1.26
N TRP A 154 -9.97 -7.73 -1.16
CA TRP A 154 -11.21 -7.18 -0.60
C TRP A 154 -12.42 -7.50 -1.47
N ASN A 155 -12.30 -7.35 -2.78
CA ASN A 155 -13.35 -7.72 -3.72
C ASN A 155 -13.71 -9.21 -3.62
N ASP A 156 -12.73 -10.08 -3.39
CA ASP A 156 -12.95 -11.53 -3.22
C ASP A 156 -13.83 -11.87 -2.01
N LYS A 157 -13.76 -11.06 -0.97
CA LYS A 157 -14.50 -11.22 0.29
C LYS A 157 -15.73 -10.33 0.43
N MET A 158 -16.01 -9.55 -0.59
CA MET A 158 -17.17 -8.66 -0.63
C MET A 158 -18.47 -9.43 -0.33
N TRP A 159 -19.35 -8.83 0.46
CA TRP A 159 -20.62 -9.34 0.96
C TRP A 159 -20.53 -10.42 2.07
N ASN A 160 -19.33 -10.95 2.34
CA ASN A 160 -19.17 -11.90 3.44
C ASN A 160 -18.40 -11.28 4.61
N ASP A 161 -17.18 -10.84 4.36
CA ASP A 161 -16.25 -10.40 5.39
C ASP A 161 -15.68 -9.00 5.09
N ALA A 162 -15.66 -8.57 3.83
CA ALA A 162 -15.17 -7.27 3.43
C ALA A 162 -16.31 -6.24 3.30
N ALA A 163 -16.15 -5.11 4.00
CA ALA A 163 -17.08 -3.98 3.95
C ALA A 163 -16.51 -2.77 3.20
N GLY A 164 -15.20 -2.54 3.26
CA GLY A 164 -14.60 -1.42 2.58
C GLY A 164 -13.10 -1.29 2.83
N LEU A 165 -12.48 -0.42 2.04
CA LEU A 165 -11.05 -0.20 2.00
C LEU A 165 -10.76 1.27 1.74
N LEU A 166 -10.03 1.94 2.64
CA LEU A 166 -9.55 3.30 2.48
C LEU A 166 -8.02 3.28 2.37
N ILE A 167 -7.52 3.87 1.31
CA ILE A 167 -6.07 3.90 1.04
C ILE A 167 -5.37 4.95 1.91
N TRP A 168 -4.28 4.57 2.51
CA TRP A 168 -3.30 5.46 3.11
C TRP A 168 -2.03 5.41 2.27
N MET A 169 -1.73 6.42 1.44
CA MET A 169 -2.60 7.54 1.14
C MET A 169 -2.56 7.87 -0.35
N SER A 170 -3.40 8.80 -0.79
CA SER A 170 -3.48 9.14 -2.21
C SER A 170 -2.33 10.03 -2.66
N HIS A 171 -1.93 11.02 -1.84
CA HIS A 171 -0.96 12.05 -2.21
C HIS A 171 -0.10 12.45 -1.01
N PRO A 172 1.24 12.46 -1.13
CA PRO A 172 2.13 12.84 -0.04
C PRO A 172 2.21 14.36 0.14
N ALA A 173 2.57 14.81 1.33
CA ALA A 173 2.72 16.23 1.67
C ALA A 173 4.02 16.85 1.12
N TYR A 174 4.98 16.03 0.73
CA TYR A 174 6.27 16.43 0.14
C TYR A 174 6.80 15.27 -0.72
N PRO A 175 7.78 15.50 -1.62
CA PRO A 175 8.38 14.43 -2.41
C PRO A 175 8.92 13.31 -1.52
N SER A 176 8.38 12.10 -1.66
CA SER A 176 8.73 10.96 -0.81
C SER A 176 8.57 9.63 -1.53
N PHE A 177 9.02 8.54 -0.88
CA PHE A 177 9.02 7.19 -1.44
C PHE A 177 7.94 6.27 -0.83
N VAL A 178 6.95 6.81 -0.13
CA VAL A 178 6.00 5.98 0.60
C VAL A 178 4.55 6.46 0.48
N TRP A 179 3.61 5.50 0.51
CA TRP A 179 2.17 5.71 0.63
C TRP A 179 1.59 6.73 -0.33
N GLN A 180 1.68 6.46 -1.60
CA GLN A 180 1.16 7.38 -2.60
C GLN A 180 0.56 6.63 -3.80
N THR A 181 -0.61 7.07 -4.28
CA THR A 181 -1.14 6.67 -5.58
C THR A 181 -0.78 7.69 -6.64
N TYR A 182 -0.80 8.96 -6.26
CA TYR A 182 -0.18 10.07 -7.01
C TYR A 182 1.05 10.51 -6.24
N ASP A 183 2.14 10.71 -6.92
CA ASP A 183 3.32 11.29 -6.29
C ASP A 183 3.14 12.80 -6.01
N TYR A 184 4.15 13.42 -5.40
CA TYR A 184 4.07 14.83 -5.04
C TYR A 184 3.78 15.76 -6.24
N TYR A 185 4.23 15.38 -7.44
CA TYR A 185 4.07 16.14 -8.67
C TYR A 185 2.77 15.79 -9.44
N TYR A 186 1.87 15.06 -8.81
CA TYR A 186 0.60 14.57 -9.37
C TYR A 186 0.73 13.52 -10.48
N ASP A 187 1.89 12.91 -10.64
CA ASP A 187 2.05 11.78 -11.55
C ASP A 187 1.39 10.53 -10.96
N PRO A 188 0.53 9.83 -11.71
CA PRO A 188 -0.05 8.59 -11.24
C PRO A 188 1.00 7.48 -11.26
N THR A 189 1.30 6.94 -10.09
CA THR A 189 2.21 5.80 -9.93
C THR A 189 1.55 4.48 -10.35
N GLY A 190 2.33 3.40 -10.40
CA GLY A 190 1.79 2.04 -10.61
C GLY A 190 0.70 1.67 -9.60
N ALA A 191 0.75 2.22 -8.38
CA ALA A 191 -0.29 2.00 -7.37
C ALA A 191 -1.67 2.50 -7.81
N TYR A 192 -1.74 3.67 -8.44
CA TYR A 192 -2.98 4.18 -9.03
C TYR A 192 -3.54 3.23 -10.09
N TRP A 193 -2.68 2.77 -11.00
CA TRP A 193 -3.09 1.90 -12.10
C TRP A 193 -3.53 0.52 -11.60
N GLY A 194 -2.86 -0.03 -10.59
CA GLY A 194 -3.25 -1.28 -9.94
C GLY A 194 -4.62 -1.18 -9.28
N ALA A 195 -4.85 -0.14 -8.47
CA ALA A 195 -6.14 0.11 -7.83
C ALA A 195 -7.25 0.32 -8.86
N LYS A 196 -7.02 1.17 -9.88
CA LYS A 196 -7.96 1.42 -10.96
C LYS A 196 -8.38 0.14 -11.68
N LYS A 197 -7.41 -0.74 -11.97
CA LYS A 197 -7.69 -2.02 -12.63
C LYS A 197 -8.54 -2.94 -11.78
N ALA A 198 -8.24 -3.06 -10.50
CA ALA A 198 -9.02 -3.89 -9.57
C ALA A 198 -10.43 -3.36 -9.30
N CYS A 199 -10.66 -2.06 -9.51
CA CYS A 199 -11.94 -1.39 -9.29
C CYS A 199 -12.75 -1.17 -10.59
N GLU A 200 -12.46 -1.89 -11.67
CA GLU A 200 -13.31 -1.84 -12.88
C GLU A 200 -14.73 -2.33 -12.55
N PRO A 201 -15.78 -1.72 -13.12
CA PRO A 201 -17.17 -2.09 -12.81
C PRO A 201 -17.49 -3.56 -13.02
N LEU A 202 -16.87 -4.19 -14.01
CA LEU A 202 -16.90 -5.64 -14.22
C LEU A 202 -15.45 -6.12 -14.32
N HIS A 203 -15.02 -6.91 -13.33
CA HIS A 203 -13.62 -7.30 -13.16
C HIS A 203 -13.48 -8.81 -13.05
N ILE A 204 -12.54 -9.39 -13.79
CA ILE A 204 -12.11 -10.77 -13.64
C ILE A 204 -10.84 -10.78 -12.82
N GLN A 205 -10.83 -11.52 -11.73
CA GLN A 205 -9.68 -11.66 -10.85
C GLN A 205 -9.33 -13.11 -10.56
N TRP A 206 -8.07 -13.33 -10.29
CA TRP A 206 -7.54 -14.62 -9.85
C TRP A 206 -7.16 -14.56 -8.37
N ASN A 207 -7.77 -15.43 -7.58
CA ASN A 207 -7.36 -15.63 -6.20
C ASN A 207 -6.13 -16.54 -6.14
N ALA A 208 -4.97 -15.96 -5.91
CA ALA A 208 -3.70 -16.66 -5.90
C ALA A 208 -3.53 -17.62 -4.70
N SER A 209 -4.37 -17.54 -3.68
CA SER A 209 -4.31 -18.41 -2.51
C SER A 209 -4.92 -19.80 -2.75
N ASN A 210 -5.97 -19.86 -3.57
CA ASN A 210 -6.72 -21.08 -3.83
C ASN A 210 -6.90 -21.42 -5.33
N ASN A 211 -6.26 -20.66 -6.22
CA ASN A 211 -6.32 -20.80 -7.66
C ASN A 211 -7.74 -20.69 -8.27
N SER A 212 -8.64 -19.98 -7.61
CA SER A 212 -9.97 -19.73 -8.18
C SER A 212 -9.99 -18.46 -9.02
N ILE A 213 -10.86 -18.45 -10.03
CA ILE A 213 -11.15 -17.26 -10.83
C ILE A 213 -12.56 -16.79 -10.49
N LYS A 214 -12.70 -15.50 -10.26
CA LYS A 214 -13.99 -14.86 -9.97
C LYS A 214 -14.26 -13.71 -10.93
N VAL A 215 -15.53 -13.54 -11.26
CA VAL A 215 -16.04 -12.33 -11.91
C VAL A 215 -16.70 -11.49 -10.81
N ILE A 216 -16.20 -10.28 -10.64
CA ILE A 216 -16.68 -9.32 -9.64
C ILE A 216 -17.46 -8.23 -10.36
N ASN A 217 -18.67 -7.95 -9.91
CA ASN A 217 -19.49 -6.85 -10.40
C ASN A 217 -19.50 -5.73 -9.35
N LEU A 218 -18.81 -4.65 -9.63
CA LEU A 218 -18.76 -3.43 -8.81
C LEU A 218 -19.71 -2.34 -9.33
N SER A 219 -20.54 -2.65 -10.32
CA SER A 219 -21.47 -1.69 -10.90
C SER A 219 -22.57 -1.32 -9.92
N LEU A 220 -22.67 -0.02 -9.62
CA LEU A 220 -23.74 0.53 -8.76
C LEU A 220 -25.15 0.43 -9.37
N ILE A 221 -25.25 0.13 -10.66
CA ILE A 221 -26.53 0.05 -11.39
C ILE A 221 -27.28 -1.26 -11.08
N HIS A 222 -26.56 -2.25 -10.53
CA HIS A 222 -27.07 -3.60 -10.35
C HIS A 222 -27.08 -4.04 -8.88
N ILE A 223 -27.02 -3.09 -7.96
CA ILE A 223 -27.19 -3.30 -6.51
C ILE A 223 -28.63 -3.04 -6.13
#